data_a0c5262091ea1d117461af74b8450773
#
_entry.id   a0c5262091ea1d117461af74b8450773
#
_cell.length_a   1.000
_cell.length_b   1.000
_cell.length_c   1.000
_cell.angle_alpha   90.00
_cell.angle_beta   90.00
_cell.angle_gamma   90.00
#
_symmetry.space_group_name_H-M   'P 1'
#
loop_
_entity.id
_entity.type
_entity.pdbx_description
1 polymer ?
#
loop_
_entity_poly.entity_id
_entity_poly.type
_entity_poly.pdbx_seq_one_letter_code
_entity_poly.pdbx_strand_id
1 'polypeptide(L)'
;MCSSDLRGTAVGGTAIYLAAQDLKEKMKKIAAHLLESKPDKVEFGIGKLTVKGDSGRSMSFNDVVSVAYNAVKLPPGLEPGMEATRFFEPSNFTFPFGTHVCVVEIDEETGEPKLTKYVAVDDCGNVINPLLVEGQIHGGLVQGIAQALHEEVVYDENGQLLTGSLMDYAVPRAHDFPEFELDRTVTPSPVNPLGVKGVGEAGTIGSTPAVVNAVVDALSPYGITHIDMPMRSEKIWKILKGRKAS
;
A
#
# COMPACT_ATOMS: atom_id res chain seq x y z
N MET A 1 -13.91 -2.78 -8.73
CA MET A 1 -12.45 -2.96 -8.63
C MET A 1 -11.86 -1.64 -8.18
N CYS A 2 -11.30 -1.61 -6.99
CA CYS A 2 -10.88 -0.39 -6.32
C CYS A 2 -9.60 0.17 -6.93
N SER A 3 -9.72 0.94 -8.00
CA SER A 3 -8.57 1.61 -8.62
C SER A 3 -8.05 2.79 -7.79
N SER A 4 -8.81 3.27 -6.79
CA SER A 4 -8.45 4.42 -5.97
C SER A 4 -7.31 4.13 -5.00
N ASP A 5 -7.34 3.00 -4.31
CA ASP A 5 -6.35 2.67 -3.27
C ASP A 5 -4.98 2.30 -3.86
N LEU A 6 -4.98 1.72 -5.06
CA LEU A 6 -3.76 1.38 -5.80
C LEU A 6 -3.21 2.55 -6.62
N ARG A 7 -4.01 3.58 -6.89
CA ARG A 7 -3.63 4.72 -7.74
C ARG A 7 -3.41 6.03 -6.98
N GLY A 8 -3.86 6.15 -5.74
CA GLY A 8 -3.80 7.38 -4.97
C GLY A 8 -2.41 8.01 -4.95
N THR A 9 -1.39 7.27 -4.53
CA THR A 9 -0.01 7.77 -4.50
C THR A 9 0.61 7.87 -5.89
N ALA A 10 0.38 6.89 -6.76
CA ALA A 10 0.98 6.86 -8.10
C ALA A 10 0.44 7.98 -9.00
N VAL A 11 -0.82 8.34 -8.91
CA VAL A 11 -1.46 9.38 -9.74
C VAL A 11 -1.52 10.71 -8.99
N GLY A 12 -2.25 10.76 -7.88
CA GLY A 12 -2.43 11.99 -7.10
C GLY A 12 -1.14 12.49 -6.47
N GLY A 13 -0.36 11.58 -5.86
CA GLY A 13 0.96 11.92 -5.31
C GLY A 13 1.92 12.46 -6.37
N THR A 14 1.92 11.86 -7.56
CA THR A 14 2.74 12.37 -8.68
C THR A 14 2.27 13.74 -9.17
N ALA A 15 0.96 13.98 -9.26
CA ALA A 15 0.43 15.29 -9.65
C ALA A 15 0.86 16.39 -8.63
N ILE A 16 0.79 16.08 -7.33
CA ILE A 16 1.28 16.97 -6.27
C ILE A 16 2.79 17.19 -6.40
N TYR A 17 3.56 16.14 -6.63
CA TYR A 17 5.01 16.23 -6.84
C TYR A 17 5.34 17.17 -8.01
N LEU A 18 4.69 17.01 -9.16
CA LEU A 18 4.90 17.85 -10.34
C LEU A 18 4.51 19.31 -10.08
N ALA A 19 3.37 19.56 -9.42
CA ALA A 19 2.96 20.91 -9.02
C ALA A 19 3.99 21.56 -8.07
N ALA A 20 4.52 20.78 -7.13
CA ALA A 20 5.59 21.25 -6.24
C ALA A 20 6.89 21.59 -7.00
N GLN A 21 7.24 20.82 -8.06
CA GLN A 21 8.40 21.18 -8.90
C GLN A 21 8.18 22.50 -9.64
N ASP A 22 6.97 22.77 -10.17
CA ASP A 22 6.66 24.04 -10.80
C ASP A 22 6.82 25.22 -9.83
N LEU A 23 6.33 25.08 -8.60
CA LEU A 23 6.49 26.08 -7.55
C LEU A 23 7.96 26.29 -7.18
N LYS A 24 8.74 25.19 -7.09
CA LYS A 24 10.20 25.29 -6.85
C LYS A 24 10.89 26.07 -7.96
N GLU A 25 10.57 25.81 -9.21
CA GLU A 25 11.16 26.54 -10.33
C GLU A 25 10.73 28.00 -10.35
N LYS A 26 9.47 28.32 -9.99
CA LYS A 26 9.01 29.69 -9.83
C LYS A 26 9.76 30.41 -8.70
N MET A 27 9.94 29.76 -7.55
CA MET A 27 10.73 30.32 -6.44
C MET A 27 12.17 30.60 -6.83
N LYS A 28 12.82 29.67 -7.57
CA LYS A 28 14.18 29.89 -8.08
C LYS A 28 14.28 31.09 -8.99
N LYS A 29 13.32 31.27 -9.92
CA LYS A 29 13.28 32.43 -10.81
C LYS A 29 13.15 33.72 -10.05
N ILE A 30 12.28 33.81 -9.06
CA ILE A 30 12.10 34.98 -8.21
C ILE A 30 13.37 35.27 -7.41
N ALA A 31 13.92 34.27 -6.72
CA ALA A 31 15.12 34.45 -5.93
C ALA A 31 16.33 34.82 -6.79
N ALA A 32 16.50 34.21 -7.96
CA ALA A 32 17.57 34.52 -8.88
C ALA A 32 17.51 35.97 -9.35
N HIS A 33 16.31 36.50 -9.68
CA HIS A 33 16.13 37.87 -10.07
C HIS A 33 16.52 38.86 -8.96
N LEU A 34 16.08 38.59 -7.73
CA LEU A 34 16.35 39.45 -6.58
C LEU A 34 17.77 39.37 -6.05
N LEU A 35 18.41 38.21 -6.23
CA LEU A 35 19.80 37.97 -5.86
C LEU A 35 20.79 38.23 -7.00
N GLU A 36 20.35 38.82 -8.11
CA GLU A 36 21.17 39.13 -9.29
C GLU A 36 21.97 37.89 -9.78
N SER A 37 21.29 36.75 -9.87
CA SER A 37 21.87 35.45 -10.26
C SER A 37 21.08 34.79 -11.37
N LYS A 38 21.51 33.61 -11.80
CA LYS A 38 20.76 32.75 -12.72
C LYS A 38 19.98 31.69 -11.95
N PRO A 39 18.78 31.26 -12.42
CA PRO A 39 17.98 30.25 -11.72
C PRO A 39 18.70 28.91 -11.48
N ASP A 40 19.55 28.49 -12.41
CA ASP A 40 20.36 27.27 -12.33
C ASP A 40 21.44 27.33 -11.23
N LYS A 41 21.79 28.52 -10.78
CA LYS A 41 22.73 28.76 -9.67
C LYS A 41 22.05 28.93 -8.32
N VAL A 42 20.70 28.89 -8.25
CA VAL A 42 19.97 29.00 -6.98
C VAL A 42 19.63 27.61 -6.47
N GLU A 43 20.03 27.32 -5.24
CA GLU A 43 19.80 26.06 -4.53
C GLU A 43 18.85 26.25 -3.37
N PHE A 44 18.02 25.21 -3.11
CA PHE A 44 17.17 25.13 -1.94
C PHE A 44 17.98 24.68 -0.72
N GLY A 45 17.92 25.44 0.36
CA GLY A 45 18.36 25.05 1.69
C GLY A 45 17.19 24.94 2.66
N ILE A 46 17.49 24.79 3.94
CA ILE A 46 16.47 24.73 4.99
C ILE A 46 15.90 26.15 5.19
N GLY A 47 14.63 26.34 4.78
CA GLY A 47 13.91 27.62 4.92
C GLY A 47 14.38 28.78 4.04
N LYS A 48 15.34 28.57 3.14
CA LYS A 48 15.91 29.62 2.28
C LYS A 48 16.38 29.09 0.93
N LEU A 49 16.50 30.02 -0.03
CA LEU A 49 17.22 29.82 -1.29
C LEU A 49 18.56 30.57 -1.22
N THR A 50 19.61 29.97 -1.76
CA THR A 50 20.98 30.49 -1.69
C THR A 50 21.65 30.38 -3.05
N VAL A 51 22.49 31.35 -3.41
CA VAL A 51 23.31 31.27 -4.63
C VAL A 51 24.46 30.30 -4.40
N LYS A 52 24.59 29.31 -5.27
CA LYS A 52 25.65 28.31 -5.22
C LYS A 52 27.05 28.95 -5.18
N GLY A 53 27.82 28.59 -4.18
CA GLY A 53 29.16 29.13 -3.98
C GLY A 53 29.21 30.49 -3.30
N ASP A 54 28.07 31.08 -2.92
CA ASP A 54 28.00 32.37 -2.21
C ASP A 54 26.89 32.36 -1.16
N SER A 55 27.23 31.87 0.04
CA SER A 55 26.30 31.77 1.17
C SER A 55 25.78 33.12 1.67
N GLY A 56 26.44 34.23 1.36
CA GLY A 56 26.02 35.59 1.72
C GLY A 56 24.81 36.04 0.88
N ARG A 57 24.64 35.54 -0.33
CA ARG A 57 23.50 35.81 -1.17
C ARG A 57 22.41 34.76 -0.98
N SER A 58 21.54 35.00 -0.03
CA SER A 58 20.44 34.10 0.28
C SER A 58 19.14 34.90 0.56
N MET A 59 18.00 34.23 0.39
CA MET A 59 16.67 34.79 0.65
C MET A 59 15.80 33.73 1.33
N SER A 60 15.00 34.15 2.32
CA SER A 60 14.08 33.24 2.99
C SER A 60 12.92 32.83 2.07
N PHE A 61 12.29 31.67 2.33
CA PHE A 61 11.09 31.28 1.61
C PHE A 61 9.98 32.32 1.77
N ASN A 62 9.81 32.89 2.95
CA ASN A 62 8.79 33.89 3.23
C ASN A 62 8.98 35.15 2.40
N ASP A 63 10.23 35.63 2.22
CA ASP A 63 10.51 36.79 1.38
C ASP A 63 10.17 36.50 -0.10
N VAL A 64 10.55 35.32 -0.61
CA VAL A 64 10.21 34.92 -1.98
C VAL A 64 8.69 34.84 -2.19
N VAL A 65 7.97 34.23 -1.22
CA VAL A 65 6.52 34.13 -1.25
C VAL A 65 5.87 35.55 -1.19
N SER A 66 6.37 36.42 -0.32
CA SER A 66 5.89 37.80 -0.20
C SER A 66 6.02 38.54 -1.54
N VAL A 67 7.15 38.42 -2.22
CA VAL A 67 7.34 39.02 -3.55
C VAL A 67 6.38 38.43 -4.58
N ALA A 68 6.16 37.09 -4.52
CA ALA A 68 5.23 36.44 -5.45
C ALA A 68 3.79 36.96 -5.31
N TYR A 69 3.30 37.18 -4.10
CA TYR A 69 1.93 37.66 -3.87
C TYR A 69 1.78 39.19 -4.01
N ASN A 70 2.76 39.94 -3.56
CA ASN A 70 2.69 41.43 -3.67
C ASN A 70 2.99 41.95 -5.07
N ALA A 71 3.56 41.12 -5.93
CA ALA A 71 3.96 41.40 -7.31
C ALA A 71 4.95 42.60 -7.48
N VAL A 72 5.38 43.20 -6.38
CA VAL A 72 6.42 44.24 -6.40
C VAL A 72 7.77 43.57 -6.58
N LYS A 73 8.51 43.95 -7.64
CA LYS A 73 9.79 43.32 -8.03
C LYS A 73 9.68 41.88 -8.52
N LEU A 74 8.49 41.45 -8.98
CA LEU A 74 8.33 40.17 -9.64
C LEU A 74 9.09 40.18 -10.99
N PRO A 75 9.83 39.11 -11.33
CA PRO A 75 10.48 39.01 -12.63
C PRO A 75 9.49 39.15 -13.80
N PRO A 76 9.88 39.79 -14.91
CA PRO A 76 9.04 39.87 -16.09
C PRO A 76 8.59 38.51 -16.58
N GLY A 77 7.30 38.39 -16.94
CA GLY A 77 6.71 37.14 -17.45
C GLY A 77 6.31 36.09 -16.39
N LEU A 78 6.42 36.43 -15.10
CA LEU A 78 5.82 35.63 -14.03
C LEU A 78 4.51 36.26 -13.57
N GLU A 79 3.50 35.42 -13.36
CA GLU A 79 2.24 35.82 -12.75
C GLU A 79 2.33 35.87 -11.22
N PRO A 80 1.59 36.76 -10.55
CA PRO A 80 1.49 36.79 -9.08
C PRO A 80 0.99 35.45 -8.49
N GLY A 81 1.25 35.24 -7.18
CA GLY A 81 0.81 34.07 -6.44
C GLY A 81 1.78 32.91 -6.47
N MET A 82 1.53 31.92 -5.63
CA MET A 82 2.29 30.67 -5.49
C MET A 82 1.34 29.49 -5.60
N GLU A 83 0.73 29.33 -6.77
CA GLU A 83 -0.21 28.27 -7.08
C GLU A 83 0.26 27.50 -8.30
N ALA A 84 0.04 26.18 -8.30
CA ALA A 84 0.27 25.32 -9.44
C ALA A 84 -0.75 24.20 -9.45
N THR A 85 -1.28 23.89 -10.61
CA THR A 85 -2.17 22.76 -10.84
C THR A 85 -1.54 21.81 -11.86
N ARG A 86 -1.44 20.55 -11.51
CA ARG A 86 -0.94 19.51 -12.42
C ARG A 86 -1.87 18.30 -12.42
N PHE A 87 -1.98 17.68 -13.56
CA PHE A 87 -2.59 16.38 -13.76
C PHE A 87 -1.49 15.39 -14.14
N PHE A 88 -1.66 14.17 -13.73
CA PHE A 88 -0.73 13.09 -14.11
C PHE A 88 -1.52 11.87 -14.54
N GLU A 89 -1.20 11.38 -15.72
CA GLU A 89 -1.72 10.13 -16.26
C GLU A 89 -0.52 9.19 -16.51
N PRO A 90 -0.43 8.07 -15.79
CA PRO A 90 0.63 7.10 -16.02
C PRO A 90 0.42 6.36 -17.34
N SER A 91 1.50 6.05 -18.03
CA SER A 91 1.46 5.32 -19.32
C SER A 91 0.99 3.87 -19.18
N ASN A 92 1.00 3.31 -17.98
CA ASN A 92 0.53 1.95 -17.68
C ASN A 92 0.16 1.83 -16.19
N PHE A 93 -0.41 0.68 -15.81
CA PHE A 93 -0.66 0.34 -14.41
C PHE A 93 0.64 0.10 -13.65
N THR A 94 0.57 0.28 -12.33
CA THR A 94 1.65 -0.08 -11.39
C THR A 94 1.20 -1.30 -10.61
N PHE A 95 1.92 -2.43 -10.76
CA PHE A 95 1.60 -3.66 -10.07
C PHE A 95 2.63 -3.90 -8.96
N PRO A 96 2.20 -4.03 -7.68
CA PRO A 96 3.02 -4.62 -6.65
C PRO A 96 3.23 -6.10 -6.95
N PHE A 97 4.20 -6.71 -6.32
CA PHE A 97 4.39 -8.16 -6.31
C PHE A 97 4.96 -8.59 -4.97
N GLY A 98 4.85 -9.86 -4.65
CA GLY A 98 5.36 -10.38 -3.40
C GLY A 98 5.37 -11.89 -3.36
N THR A 99 5.89 -12.42 -2.27
CA THR A 99 5.89 -13.85 -1.97
C THR A 99 5.44 -14.03 -0.52
N HIS A 100 4.44 -14.90 -0.33
CA HIS A 100 3.90 -15.24 0.97
C HIS A 100 4.13 -16.70 1.27
N VAL A 101 4.54 -17.01 2.50
CA VAL A 101 4.73 -18.35 3.01
C VAL A 101 3.93 -18.52 4.28
N CYS A 102 3.09 -19.54 4.32
CA CYS A 102 2.26 -19.90 5.46
C CYS A 102 2.60 -21.30 5.94
N VAL A 103 2.70 -21.47 7.26
CA VAL A 103 2.86 -22.77 7.91
C VAL A 103 1.63 -23.04 8.77
N VAL A 104 0.99 -24.19 8.55
CA VAL A 104 -0.25 -24.59 9.22
C VAL A 104 -0.05 -25.93 9.92
N GLU A 105 -0.57 -26.04 11.13
CA GLU A 105 -0.80 -27.28 11.84
C GLU A 105 -2.30 -27.56 11.91
N ILE A 106 -2.73 -28.78 11.64
CA ILE A 106 -4.13 -29.18 11.74
C ILE A 106 -4.30 -30.15 12.91
N ASP A 107 -5.16 -29.79 13.85
CA ASP A 107 -5.58 -30.69 14.90
C ASP A 107 -6.54 -31.77 14.31
N GLU A 108 -6.10 -33.02 14.28
CA GLU A 108 -6.88 -34.11 13.69
C GLU A 108 -8.14 -34.47 14.49
N GLU A 109 -8.21 -34.12 15.77
CA GLU A 109 -9.38 -34.40 16.60
C GLU A 109 -10.49 -33.39 16.37
N THR A 110 -10.14 -32.11 16.21
CA THR A 110 -11.08 -30.99 16.06
C THR A 110 -11.21 -30.50 14.63
N GLY A 111 -10.22 -30.75 13.76
CA GLY A 111 -10.11 -30.20 12.43
C GLY A 111 -9.65 -28.74 12.43
N GLU A 112 -9.20 -28.19 13.55
CA GLU A 112 -8.78 -26.79 13.65
C GLU A 112 -7.47 -26.54 12.88
N PRO A 113 -7.46 -25.65 11.86
CA PRO A 113 -6.24 -25.21 11.20
C PRO A 113 -5.62 -24.05 11.99
N LYS A 114 -4.46 -24.28 12.57
CA LYS A 114 -3.71 -23.27 13.31
C LYS A 114 -2.54 -22.77 12.47
N LEU A 115 -2.53 -21.46 12.19
CA LEU A 115 -1.38 -20.82 11.58
C LEU A 115 -0.27 -20.68 12.62
N THR A 116 0.85 -21.39 12.41
CA THR A 116 1.99 -21.35 13.34
C THR A 116 3.05 -20.36 12.92
N LYS A 117 3.13 -20.06 11.61
CA LYS A 117 4.06 -19.06 11.07
C LYS A 117 3.50 -18.44 9.80
N TYR A 118 3.74 -17.14 9.64
CA TYR A 118 3.42 -16.44 8.39
C TYR A 118 4.51 -15.45 8.04
N VAL A 119 5.04 -15.54 6.82
CA VAL A 119 6.08 -14.65 6.28
C VAL A 119 5.56 -14.01 5.00
N ALA A 120 5.68 -12.69 4.89
CA ALA A 120 5.34 -11.95 3.67
C ALA A 120 6.49 -11.01 3.28
N VAL A 121 6.88 -11.08 2.01
CA VAL A 121 7.86 -10.16 1.41
C VAL A 121 7.20 -9.49 0.21
N ASP A 122 6.93 -8.19 0.31
CA ASP A 122 6.21 -7.42 -0.69
C ASP A 122 7.07 -6.33 -1.32
N ASP A 123 6.79 -6.00 -2.58
CA ASP A 123 7.41 -4.89 -3.32
C ASP A 123 6.35 -3.90 -3.80
N CYS A 124 6.32 -2.73 -3.18
CA CYS A 124 5.47 -1.61 -3.59
C CYS A 124 6.27 -0.47 -4.25
N GLY A 125 7.46 -0.76 -4.77
CA GLY A 125 8.37 0.24 -5.32
C GLY A 125 8.97 1.10 -4.21
N ASN A 126 9.16 2.39 -4.48
CA ASN A 126 9.66 3.32 -3.47
C ASN A 126 8.65 3.49 -2.33
N VAL A 127 9.09 3.27 -1.11
CA VAL A 127 8.26 3.41 0.09
C VAL A 127 8.23 4.87 0.53
N ILE A 128 7.06 5.50 0.50
CA ILE A 128 6.89 6.89 0.92
C ILE A 128 6.79 6.99 2.45
N ASN A 129 5.99 6.10 3.06
CA ASN A 129 5.83 6.03 4.51
C ASN A 129 5.86 4.56 4.97
N PRO A 130 6.96 4.10 5.60
CA PRO A 130 7.11 2.71 6.02
C PRO A 130 6.01 2.24 6.97
N LEU A 131 5.60 3.07 7.94
CA LEU A 131 4.57 2.74 8.91
C LEU A 131 3.21 2.47 8.25
N LEU A 132 2.84 3.30 7.27
CA LEU A 132 1.58 3.11 6.54
C LEU A 132 1.62 1.87 5.66
N VAL A 133 2.74 1.61 4.99
CA VAL A 133 2.91 0.41 4.14
C VAL A 133 2.79 -0.86 5.00
N GLU A 134 3.48 -0.91 6.13
CA GLU A 134 3.42 -2.04 7.06
C GLU A 134 2.00 -2.26 7.60
N GLY A 135 1.30 -1.19 7.99
CA GLY A 135 -0.10 -1.26 8.40
C GLY A 135 -1.04 -1.77 7.32
N GLN A 136 -0.83 -1.41 6.05
CA GLN A 136 -1.61 -1.93 4.92
C GLN A 136 -1.35 -3.42 4.70
N ILE A 137 -0.10 -3.86 4.79
CA ILE A 137 0.24 -5.29 4.64
C ILE A 137 -0.42 -6.10 5.76
N HIS A 138 -0.26 -5.71 7.03
CA HIS A 138 -0.92 -6.37 8.17
C HIS A 138 -2.43 -6.49 7.97
N GLY A 139 -3.10 -5.39 7.62
CA GLY A 139 -4.54 -5.38 7.39
C GLY A 139 -4.96 -6.28 6.24
N GLY A 140 -4.20 -6.29 5.14
CA GLY A 140 -4.43 -7.15 3.99
C GLY A 140 -4.25 -8.63 4.32
N LEU A 141 -3.20 -8.99 5.08
CA LEU A 141 -2.97 -10.37 5.52
C LEU A 141 -4.15 -10.89 6.35
N VAL A 142 -4.58 -10.12 7.34
CA VAL A 142 -5.72 -10.48 8.20
C VAL A 142 -6.98 -10.70 7.36
N GLN A 143 -7.27 -9.81 6.42
CA GLN A 143 -8.43 -9.92 5.54
C GLN A 143 -8.40 -11.21 4.70
N GLY A 144 -7.28 -11.51 4.06
CA GLY A 144 -7.19 -12.71 3.22
C GLY A 144 -7.19 -14.02 4.01
N ILE A 145 -6.56 -14.06 5.19
CA ILE A 145 -6.61 -15.21 6.11
C ILE A 145 -8.06 -15.41 6.60
N ALA A 146 -8.75 -14.32 6.96
CA ALA A 146 -10.14 -14.35 7.39
C ALA A 146 -11.06 -14.95 6.32
N GLN A 147 -10.89 -14.55 5.08
CA GLN A 147 -11.63 -15.10 3.93
C GLN A 147 -11.35 -16.60 3.75
N ALA A 148 -10.11 -17.03 3.92
CA ALA A 148 -9.72 -18.41 3.73
C ALA A 148 -10.29 -19.35 4.80
N LEU A 149 -10.39 -18.90 6.06
CA LEU A 149 -10.65 -19.75 7.22
C LEU A 149 -11.99 -19.50 7.91
N HIS A 150 -12.52 -18.28 7.93
CA HIS A 150 -13.57 -17.87 8.85
C HIS A 150 -14.80 -17.29 8.17
N GLU A 151 -14.63 -16.30 7.30
CA GLU A 151 -15.73 -15.47 6.81
C GLU A 151 -16.58 -16.19 5.75
N GLU A 152 -17.89 -16.16 5.93
CA GLU A 152 -18.85 -16.75 5.00
C GLU A 152 -20.16 -15.97 5.01
N VAL A 153 -20.66 -15.68 3.82
CA VAL A 153 -21.99 -15.10 3.61
C VAL A 153 -22.96 -16.23 3.26
N VAL A 154 -23.94 -16.47 4.15
CA VAL A 154 -24.90 -17.57 4.02
C VAL A 154 -26.30 -17.02 3.85
N TYR A 155 -27.01 -17.53 2.85
CA TYR A 155 -28.44 -17.25 2.60
C TYR A 155 -29.28 -18.52 2.79
N ASP A 156 -30.50 -18.36 3.24
CA ASP A 156 -31.48 -19.47 3.23
C ASP A 156 -32.06 -19.71 1.85
N GLU A 157 -32.96 -20.72 1.76
CA GLU A 157 -33.65 -21.10 0.51
C GLU A 157 -34.52 -19.98 -0.08
N ASN A 158 -34.91 -18.99 0.72
CA ASN A 158 -35.71 -17.85 0.32
C ASN A 158 -34.88 -16.61 -0.02
N GLY A 159 -33.56 -16.70 0.06
CA GLY A 159 -32.64 -15.59 -0.18
C GLY A 159 -32.48 -14.65 1.02
N GLN A 160 -32.90 -15.05 2.23
CA GLN A 160 -32.69 -14.29 3.43
C GLN A 160 -31.24 -14.47 3.92
N LEU A 161 -30.54 -13.36 4.13
CA LEU A 161 -29.18 -13.37 4.71
C LEU A 161 -29.21 -13.85 6.16
N LEU A 162 -28.55 -14.98 6.42
CA LEU A 162 -28.42 -15.57 7.77
C LEU A 162 -27.26 -14.98 8.56
N THR A 163 -26.16 -14.64 7.90
CA THR A 163 -24.94 -14.08 8.51
C THR A 163 -24.96 -12.54 8.51
N GLY A 164 -26.10 -11.93 8.81
CA GLY A 164 -26.30 -10.48 8.73
C GLY A 164 -25.88 -9.69 9.96
N SER A 165 -25.38 -10.35 11.00
CA SER A 165 -24.93 -9.71 12.24
C SER A 165 -23.54 -10.22 12.65
N LEU A 166 -22.85 -9.48 13.53
CA LEU A 166 -21.56 -9.93 14.10
C LEU A 166 -21.69 -11.11 15.06
N MET A 167 -22.89 -11.55 15.37
CA MET A 167 -23.15 -12.81 16.10
C MET A 167 -23.01 -14.02 15.20
N ASP A 168 -23.30 -13.86 13.92
CA ASP A 168 -23.40 -14.95 12.94
C ASP A 168 -22.23 -14.90 11.93
N TYR A 169 -21.73 -13.70 11.62
CA TYR A 169 -20.58 -13.50 10.74
C TYR A 169 -19.27 -13.58 11.51
N ALA A 170 -18.42 -14.52 11.14
CA ALA A 170 -17.19 -14.82 11.87
C ALA A 170 -16.04 -13.84 11.52
N VAL A 171 -16.04 -12.66 12.13
CA VAL A 171 -14.89 -11.74 12.07
C VAL A 171 -13.79 -12.25 12.99
N PRO A 172 -12.58 -12.55 12.48
CA PRO A 172 -11.49 -13.03 13.31
C PRO A 172 -10.96 -11.94 14.24
N ARG A 173 -10.31 -12.38 15.31
CA ARG A 173 -9.74 -11.51 16.35
C ARG A 173 -8.22 -11.55 16.30
N ALA A 174 -7.56 -10.58 16.91
CA ALA A 174 -6.11 -10.48 16.88
C ALA A 174 -5.37 -11.75 17.40
N HIS A 175 -5.97 -12.52 18.31
CA HIS A 175 -5.37 -13.74 18.83
C HIS A 175 -5.50 -14.97 17.90
N ASP A 176 -6.29 -14.86 16.82
CA ASP A 176 -6.45 -15.93 15.82
C ASP A 176 -5.27 -15.95 14.83
N PHE A 177 -4.36 -15.00 14.92
CA PHE A 177 -3.24 -14.85 14.01
C PHE A 177 -1.88 -15.03 14.71
N PRO A 178 -0.88 -15.62 14.03
CA PRO A 178 0.50 -15.58 14.51
C PRO A 178 1.05 -14.16 14.40
N GLU A 179 2.23 -13.94 15.00
CA GLU A 179 3.04 -12.78 14.66
C GLU A 179 3.49 -12.89 13.20
N PHE A 180 3.28 -11.82 12.42
CA PHE A 180 3.67 -11.79 11.02
C PHE A 180 5.12 -11.36 10.86
N GLU A 181 5.91 -12.15 10.16
CA GLU A 181 7.27 -11.78 9.74
C GLU A 181 7.18 -11.05 8.39
N LEU A 182 7.40 -9.73 8.42
CA LEU A 182 7.30 -8.90 7.22
C LEU A 182 8.66 -8.40 6.77
N ASP A 183 8.89 -8.45 5.46
CA ASP A 183 10.04 -7.81 4.81
C ASP A 183 9.60 -7.21 3.47
N ARG A 184 10.50 -6.50 2.81
CA ARG A 184 10.20 -5.84 1.54
C ARG A 184 11.42 -5.78 0.62
N THR A 185 11.13 -5.81 -0.67
CA THR A 185 12.07 -5.41 -1.73
C THR A 185 11.66 -4.06 -2.30
N VAL A 186 12.54 -3.45 -3.07
CA VAL A 186 12.30 -2.13 -3.69
C VAL A 186 12.68 -2.19 -5.15
N THR A 187 11.66 -2.30 -6.01
CA THR A 187 11.78 -2.20 -7.46
C THR A 187 10.96 -1.01 -7.94
N PRO A 188 11.58 0.17 -8.16
CA PRO A 188 10.84 1.37 -8.54
C PRO A 188 10.04 1.17 -9.82
N SER A 189 8.81 1.68 -9.84
CA SER A 189 7.98 1.69 -11.05
C SER A 189 8.54 2.68 -12.07
N PRO A 190 8.72 2.29 -13.35
CA PRO A 190 9.21 3.21 -14.38
C PRO A 190 8.11 4.16 -14.92
N VAL A 191 6.83 3.93 -14.58
CA VAL A 191 5.70 4.67 -15.16
C VAL A 191 5.27 5.89 -14.35
N ASN A 192 5.96 6.18 -13.25
CA ASN A 192 5.78 7.43 -12.50
C ASN A 192 7.11 7.89 -11.87
N PRO A 193 7.33 9.20 -11.75
CA PRO A 193 8.61 9.75 -11.25
C PRO A 193 8.87 9.49 -9.76
N LEU A 194 7.86 9.10 -8.99
CA LEU A 194 8.01 8.71 -7.59
C LEU A 194 8.51 7.25 -7.46
N GLY A 195 8.40 6.45 -8.52
CA GLY A 195 8.77 5.04 -8.50
C GLY A 195 7.89 4.18 -7.59
N VAL A 196 6.70 4.66 -7.22
CA VAL A 196 5.78 3.98 -6.31
C VAL A 196 4.88 2.99 -7.03
N LYS A 197 4.39 1.99 -6.28
CA LYS A 197 3.31 1.08 -6.68
C LYS A 197 2.24 1.08 -5.59
N GLY A 198 1.03 0.63 -5.91
CA GLY A 198 -0.02 0.44 -4.90
C GLY A 198 0.33 -0.70 -3.96
N VAL A 199 -0.09 -0.60 -2.68
CA VAL A 199 0.16 -1.62 -1.65
C VAL A 199 -1.13 -2.07 -0.96
N GLY A 200 -2.25 -1.37 -1.18
CA GLY A 200 -3.49 -1.60 -0.44
C GLY A 200 -4.06 -3.02 -0.51
N GLU A 201 -3.82 -3.74 -1.60
CA GLU A 201 -4.32 -5.10 -1.79
C GLU A 201 -3.21 -6.18 -1.74
N ALA A 202 -1.93 -5.79 -1.62
CA ALA A 202 -0.80 -6.71 -1.70
C ALA A 202 -0.93 -7.86 -0.67
N GLY A 203 -1.20 -7.52 0.59
CA GLY A 203 -1.38 -8.50 1.65
C GLY A 203 -2.52 -9.50 1.39
N THR A 204 -3.68 -9.03 0.95
CA THR A 204 -4.87 -9.90 0.77
C THR A 204 -4.76 -10.80 -0.46
N ILE A 205 -4.15 -10.31 -1.54
CA ILE A 205 -3.95 -11.09 -2.77
C ILE A 205 -3.05 -12.30 -2.50
N GLY A 206 -1.99 -12.12 -1.71
CA GLY A 206 -1.04 -13.18 -1.39
C GLY A 206 -1.53 -14.12 -0.29
N SER A 207 -2.23 -13.61 0.72
CA SER A 207 -2.56 -14.38 1.93
C SER A 207 -3.63 -15.44 1.70
N THR A 208 -4.67 -15.13 0.97
CA THR A 208 -5.74 -16.11 0.70
C THR A 208 -5.20 -17.40 0.05
N PRO A 209 -4.48 -17.35 -1.08
CA PRO A 209 -3.94 -18.58 -1.68
C PRO A 209 -2.82 -19.21 -0.86
N ALA A 210 -2.02 -18.44 -0.12
CA ALA A 210 -0.96 -19.01 0.72
C ALA A 210 -1.54 -19.91 1.83
N VAL A 211 -2.60 -19.45 2.50
CA VAL A 211 -3.30 -20.22 3.53
C VAL A 211 -4.00 -21.43 2.94
N VAL A 212 -4.72 -21.26 1.83
CA VAL A 212 -5.40 -22.39 1.15
C VAL A 212 -4.40 -23.47 0.77
N ASN A 213 -3.28 -23.08 0.16
CA ASN A 213 -2.24 -24.04 -0.23
C ASN A 213 -1.63 -24.75 0.99
N ALA A 214 -1.36 -24.04 2.08
CA ALA A 214 -0.81 -24.63 3.30
C ALA A 214 -1.77 -25.66 3.93
N VAL A 215 -3.08 -25.35 3.98
CA VAL A 215 -4.09 -26.29 4.51
C VAL A 215 -4.22 -27.52 3.60
N VAL A 216 -4.24 -27.34 2.27
CA VAL A 216 -4.29 -28.43 1.31
C VAL A 216 -3.04 -29.31 1.41
N ASP A 217 -1.86 -28.70 1.55
CA ASP A 217 -0.60 -29.41 1.74
C ASP A 217 -0.61 -30.26 3.03
N ALA A 218 -1.05 -29.69 4.15
CA ALA A 218 -1.21 -30.40 5.42
C ALA A 218 -2.20 -31.58 5.33
N LEU A 219 -3.19 -31.49 4.45
CA LEU A 219 -4.18 -32.57 4.19
C LEU A 219 -3.76 -33.54 3.08
N SER A 220 -2.64 -33.30 2.41
CA SER A 220 -2.18 -34.15 1.31
C SER A 220 -1.93 -35.65 1.70
N PRO A 221 -1.47 -35.98 2.93
CA PRO A 221 -1.37 -37.38 3.36
C PRO A 221 -2.71 -38.14 3.39
N TYR A 222 -3.83 -37.40 3.47
CA TYR A 222 -5.19 -37.94 3.38
C TYR A 222 -5.73 -37.98 1.94
N GLY A 223 -4.88 -37.64 0.94
CA GLY A 223 -5.23 -37.62 -0.48
C GLY A 223 -6.14 -36.47 -0.86
N ILE A 224 -6.16 -35.36 -0.09
CA ILE A 224 -6.89 -34.16 -0.39
C ILE A 224 -6.03 -33.28 -1.28
N THR A 225 -6.61 -32.85 -2.41
CA THR A 225 -5.96 -31.97 -3.39
C THR A 225 -6.71 -30.65 -3.57
N HIS A 226 -7.92 -30.53 -2.98
CA HIS A 226 -8.75 -29.34 -3.04
C HIS A 226 -9.74 -29.31 -1.87
N ILE A 227 -10.01 -28.08 -1.40
CA ILE A 227 -11.05 -27.80 -0.41
C ILE A 227 -11.58 -26.37 -0.67
N ASP A 228 -12.92 -26.22 -0.71
CA ASP A 228 -13.54 -24.92 -0.89
C ASP A 228 -13.41 -24.04 0.38
N MET A 229 -13.19 -22.75 0.17
CA MET A 229 -13.24 -21.76 1.27
C MET A 229 -14.68 -21.53 1.76
N PRO A 230 -14.85 -21.07 3.00
CA PRO A 230 -13.87 -21.06 4.09
C PRO A 230 -13.55 -22.47 4.60
N MET A 231 -12.29 -22.68 4.96
CA MET A 231 -11.79 -23.99 5.44
C MET A 231 -11.97 -24.08 6.97
N ARG A 232 -13.22 -24.06 7.41
CA ARG A 232 -13.59 -24.14 8.82
C ARG A 232 -13.24 -25.49 9.43
N SER A 233 -13.00 -25.50 10.74
CA SER A 233 -12.68 -26.72 11.51
C SER A 233 -13.67 -27.87 11.27
N GLU A 234 -14.97 -27.57 11.24
CA GLU A 234 -16.01 -28.59 10.97
C GLU A 234 -15.84 -29.25 9.59
N LYS A 235 -15.52 -28.47 8.56
CA LYS A 235 -15.32 -28.96 7.18
C LYS A 235 -14.09 -29.87 7.11
N ILE A 236 -12.98 -29.45 7.70
CA ILE A 236 -11.74 -30.22 7.77
C ILE A 236 -11.96 -31.49 8.59
N TRP A 237 -12.61 -31.41 9.74
CA TRP A 237 -12.94 -32.53 10.58
C TRP A 237 -13.77 -33.59 9.85
N LYS A 238 -14.82 -33.19 9.12
CA LYS A 238 -15.61 -34.13 8.30
C LYS A 238 -14.78 -34.87 7.26
N ILE A 239 -13.86 -34.17 6.61
CA ILE A 239 -12.93 -34.75 5.65
C ILE A 239 -12.04 -35.80 6.32
N LEU A 240 -11.42 -35.48 7.46
CA LEU A 240 -10.55 -36.39 8.22
C LEU A 240 -11.30 -37.63 8.74
N LYS A 241 -12.49 -37.45 9.28
CA LYS A 241 -13.32 -38.56 9.81
C LYS A 241 -13.84 -39.47 8.70
N GLY A 242 -14.24 -38.94 7.56
CA GLY A 242 -14.72 -39.73 6.41
C GLY A 242 -13.66 -40.63 5.79
N ARG A 243 -12.37 -40.36 6.05
CA ARG A 243 -11.25 -41.18 5.54
C ARG A 243 -10.60 -42.13 6.57
N LYS A 244 -10.78 -41.88 7.87
CA LYS A 244 -10.39 -42.85 8.93
C LYS A 244 -11.31 -44.05 9.00
N ALA A 245 -12.44 -44.07 8.27
CA ALA A 245 -13.41 -45.17 8.22
C ALA A 245 -13.25 -46.08 7.00
N SER A 246 -12.24 -45.93 6.20
CA SER A 246 -11.85 -46.77 5.06
C SER A 246 -10.45 -47.38 5.36
#